data_e82ac5d625ec2181e133a99f2bb8b199
#
_entry.id   e82ac5d625ec2181e133a99f2bb8b199
#
_cell.length_a   1.000
_cell.length_b   1.000
_cell.length_c   1.000
_cell.angle_alpha   90.00
_cell.angle_beta   90.00
_cell.angle_gamma   90.00
#
_symmetry.space_group_name_H-M   'P 1'
#
loop_
_entity.id
_entity.type
_entity.pdbx_description
1 polymer ?
#
loop_
_entity_poly.entity_id
_entity_poly.type
_entity_poly.pdbx_seq_one_letter_code
_entity_poly.pdbx_strand_id
1 'polypeptide(L)'
;MLHKVKANLYLYDVTSSYLEGANNELADYGYNRDKKKGKKQIVIGLLTNSEGMPVAVRVFKGNTSDSKTIPDQINLLRNDFLIKKVTLVGDRAMFPQAQKDDLAEQISYISAIGKRQIKTLLKNEQLQMSLFDEDLQEVEIDQVRYILRCNSHRTQELAGNRADKIKFISTKIEEKNTYLQEHPRSSTDVALKEVNAKLQKLKLDKFIDIEIDNRSIKYAINEESLKEESKLDGCYCLVTNLDQADADKATIHARYKDLSMVEHSFRTMKQSHLEIRPVFLRREDRTKAHVFVTMMACMIEKKLSEYWSNLEITVLEGLNALTTLINTTLSIGDSKLTKAVQANGLCKKLLGKLDINITKEVKSVSTF
;
A
#
# COMPACT_ATOMS: atom_id res chain seq x y z
N MET A 1 -8.02 22.57 -22.34
CA MET A 1 -8.79 21.39 -22.81
C MET A 1 -8.89 20.43 -21.64
N LEU A 2 -10.04 20.37 -20.99
CA LEU A 2 -10.33 19.38 -19.97
C LEU A 2 -10.37 18.01 -20.64
N HIS A 3 -9.41 17.16 -20.33
CA HIS A 3 -9.43 15.78 -20.80
C HIS A 3 -10.75 15.13 -20.38
N LYS A 4 -11.50 14.65 -21.37
CA LYS A 4 -12.64 13.77 -21.14
C LYS A 4 -12.16 12.61 -20.27
N VAL A 5 -12.57 12.59 -19.03
CA VAL A 5 -12.34 11.48 -18.11
C VAL A 5 -13.07 10.27 -18.71
N LYS A 6 -12.32 9.41 -19.39
CA LYS A 6 -12.83 8.10 -19.81
C LYS A 6 -13.01 7.28 -18.54
N ALA A 7 -14.22 6.81 -18.35
CA ALA A 7 -14.67 5.90 -17.31
C ALA A 7 -14.32 6.34 -15.88
N ASN A 8 -15.32 6.52 -15.07
CA ASN A 8 -15.34 6.88 -13.66
C ASN A 8 -14.66 5.82 -12.78
N LEU A 9 -13.41 5.46 -13.05
CA LEU A 9 -12.64 4.49 -12.32
C LEU A 9 -11.65 5.21 -11.40
N TYR A 10 -11.73 4.88 -10.12
CA TYR A 10 -10.86 5.42 -9.09
C TYR A 10 -10.20 4.29 -8.31
N LEU A 11 -8.93 4.49 -8.00
CA LEU A 11 -8.16 3.59 -7.17
C LEU A 11 -8.13 4.17 -5.76
N TYR A 12 -8.39 3.35 -4.76
CA TYR A 12 -8.42 3.76 -3.38
C TYR A 12 -7.64 2.81 -2.49
N ASP A 13 -6.79 3.37 -1.66
CA ASP A 13 -6.09 2.62 -0.62
C ASP A 13 -5.93 3.44 0.65
N VAL A 14 -5.61 2.76 1.74
CA VAL A 14 -5.49 3.32 3.09
C VAL A 14 -4.13 3.00 3.68
N THR A 15 -3.52 3.98 4.29
CA THR A 15 -2.30 3.79 5.07
C THR A 15 -2.42 4.37 6.47
N SER A 16 -1.42 4.12 7.33
CA SER A 16 -1.31 4.81 8.61
C SER A 16 -0.01 5.62 8.68
N SER A 17 -0.02 6.65 9.50
CA SER A 17 1.16 7.44 9.81
C SER A 17 1.26 7.61 11.32
N TYR A 18 2.40 7.20 11.90
CA TYR A 18 2.59 7.28 13.35
C TYR A 18 2.87 8.72 13.80
N LEU A 19 2.58 8.98 15.07
CA LEU A 19 2.84 10.25 15.74
C LEU A 19 4.10 10.19 16.60
N GLU A 20 4.79 11.33 16.65
CA GLU A 20 5.66 11.65 17.76
C GLU A 20 4.90 12.55 18.75
N GLY A 21 4.90 12.16 20.02
CA GLY A 21 4.07 12.76 21.06
C GLY A 21 2.72 12.05 21.25
N ALA A 22 1.91 12.52 22.21
CA ALA A 22 0.69 11.84 22.67
C ALA A 22 -0.62 12.58 22.30
N ASN A 23 -0.53 13.86 21.96
CA ASN A 23 -1.67 14.78 21.97
C ASN A 23 -2.07 15.23 20.55
N ASN A 24 -2.68 14.35 19.77
CA ASN A 24 -3.32 14.71 18.52
C ASN A 24 -4.79 14.25 18.58
N GLU A 25 -5.71 15.09 18.14
CA GLU A 25 -7.16 14.84 18.21
C GLU A 25 -7.63 13.63 17.40
N LEU A 26 -6.90 13.27 16.33
CA LEU A 26 -7.18 12.10 15.47
C LEU A 26 -6.37 10.87 15.87
N ALA A 27 -5.40 11.01 16.79
CA ALA A 27 -4.48 9.94 17.09
C ALA A 27 -5.08 8.89 18.01
N ASP A 28 -5.00 7.64 17.58
CA ASP A 28 -5.40 6.49 18.37
C ASP A 28 -4.50 5.27 18.08
N TYR A 29 -4.63 4.24 18.91
CA TYR A 29 -3.97 2.95 18.66
C TYR A 29 -4.79 2.16 17.64
N GLY A 30 -4.09 1.59 16.65
CA GLY A 30 -4.71 0.81 15.59
C GLY A 30 -3.70 -0.10 14.89
N TYR A 31 -4.08 -0.66 13.76
CA TYR A 31 -3.19 -1.47 12.95
C TYR A 31 -2.09 -0.60 12.35
N ASN A 32 -0.91 -0.66 12.95
CA ASN A 32 0.22 0.21 12.59
C ASN A 32 1.00 -0.35 11.39
N ARG A 33 0.74 0.19 10.21
CA ARG A 33 1.42 -0.18 8.95
C ARG A 33 2.88 0.26 8.92
N ASP A 34 3.27 1.24 9.75
CA ASP A 34 4.66 1.70 9.88
C ASP A 34 5.50 0.81 10.81
N LYS A 35 4.88 -0.23 11.43
CA LYS A 35 5.51 -1.19 12.34
C LYS A 35 6.17 -0.54 13.59
N LYS A 36 5.74 0.67 13.97
CA LYS A 36 6.21 1.38 15.17
C LYS A 36 5.38 0.97 16.39
N LYS A 37 5.91 0.04 17.20
CA LYS A 37 5.23 -0.46 18.38
C LYS A 37 5.00 0.65 19.41
N GLY A 38 3.84 0.66 20.06
CA GLY A 38 3.50 1.61 21.14
C GLY A 38 3.26 3.05 20.70
N LYS A 39 3.26 3.35 19.42
CA LYS A 39 2.95 4.69 18.88
C LYS A 39 1.49 4.76 18.45
N LYS A 40 0.83 5.88 18.81
CA LYS A 40 -0.45 6.26 18.22
C LYS A 40 -0.24 6.62 16.74
N GLN A 41 -1.30 6.58 15.97
CA GLN A 41 -1.29 6.84 14.53
C GLN A 41 -2.54 7.60 14.10
N ILE A 42 -2.50 8.14 12.90
CA ILE A 42 -3.68 8.54 12.10
C ILE A 42 -3.84 7.56 10.94
N VAL A 43 -5.04 7.46 10.40
CA VAL A 43 -5.34 6.70 9.18
C VAL A 43 -5.56 7.68 8.03
N ILE A 44 -4.97 7.38 6.88
CA ILE A 44 -4.99 8.24 5.69
C ILE A 44 -5.53 7.43 4.53
N GLY A 45 -6.62 7.88 3.92
CA GLY A 45 -7.17 7.33 2.69
C GLY A 45 -6.83 8.22 1.51
N LEU A 46 -6.28 7.63 0.45
CA LEU A 46 -5.90 8.31 -0.79
C LEU A 46 -6.72 7.78 -1.95
N LEU A 47 -7.41 8.68 -2.62
CA LEU A 47 -8.13 8.42 -3.85
C LEU A 47 -7.31 8.94 -5.02
N THR A 48 -7.12 8.10 -6.04
CA THR A 48 -6.45 8.48 -7.28
C THR A 48 -7.36 8.19 -8.48
N ASN A 49 -7.10 8.85 -9.60
CA ASN A 49 -7.73 8.49 -10.87
C ASN A 49 -7.11 7.19 -11.44
N SER A 50 -7.58 6.75 -12.60
CA SER A 50 -7.10 5.55 -13.30
C SER A 50 -5.62 5.58 -13.70
N GLU A 51 -4.99 6.75 -13.70
CA GLU A 51 -3.56 6.94 -13.99
C GLU A 51 -2.73 7.01 -12.69
N GLY A 52 -3.37 6.79 -11.55
CA GLY A 52 -2.74 6.87 -10.22
C GLY A 52 -2.41 8.29 -9.77
N MET A 53 -2.94 9.33 -10.43
CA MET A 53 -2.78 10.72 -9.98
C MET A 53 -3.69 10.95 -8.77
N PRO A 54 -3.19 11.42 -7.62
CA PRO A 54 -4.02 11.76 -6.47
C PRO A 54 -5.10 12.78 -6.82
N VAL A 55 -6.32 12.54 -6.40
CA VAL A 55 -7.46 13.45 -6.60
C VAL A 55 -8.11 13.89 -5.30
N ALA A 56 -7.99 13.07 -4.26
CA ALA A 56 -8.45 13.43 -2.92
C ALA A 56 -7.73 12.65 -1.84
N VAL A 57 -7.62 13.25 -0.66
CA VAL A 57 -7.11 12.62 0.55
C VAL A 57 -8.05 12.88 1.72
N ARG A 58 -8.25 11.88 2.57
CA ARG A 58 -9.02 11.98 3.81
C ARG A 58 -8.19 11.46 4.98
N VAL A 59 -8.36 12.10 6.14
CA VAL A 59 -7.68 11.71 7.37
C VAL A 59 -8.71 11.27 8.38
N PHE A 60 -8.51 10.09 8.95
CA PHE A 60 -9.42 9.46 9.90
C PHE A 60 -8.71 9.21 11.24
N LYS A 61 -9.50 8.91 12.28
CA LYS A 61 -8.96 8.48 13.56
C LYS A 61 -8.09 7.23 13.41
N GLY A 62 -7.04 7.13 14.21
CA GLY A 62 -6.03 6.08 14.11
C GLY A 62 -6.53 4.65 14.29
N ASN A 63 -7.70 4.45 14.88
CA ASN A 63 -8.38 3.16 15.07
C ASN A 63 -9.44 2.85 13.99
N THR A 64 -9.58 3.69 12.96
CA THR A 64 -10.55 3.48 11.87
C THR A 64 -10.14 2.28 11.03
N SER A 65 -11.05 1.32 10.82
CA SER A 65 -10.84 0.21 9.89
C SER A 65 -11.00 0.66 8.43
N ASP A 66 -10.31 -0.01 7.52
CA ASP A 66 -10.28 0.34 6.10
C ASP A 66 -11.69 0.41 5.49
N SER A 67 -12.54 -0.55 5.80
CA SER A 67 -13.92 -0.59 5.30
C SER A 67 -14.76 0.61 5.74
N LYS A 68 -14.53 1.16 6.93
CA LYS A 68 -15.26 2.33 7.43
C LYS A 68 -14.89 3.63 6.72
N THR A 69 -13.83 3.62 5.90
CA THR A 69 -13.40 4.79 5.13
C THR A 69 -14.11 4.90 3.76
N ILE A 70 -14.71 3.81 3.27
CA ILE A 70 -15.36 3.74 1.94
C ILE A 70 -16.55 4.68 1.79
N PRO A 71 -17.51 4.76 2.75
CA PRO A 71 -18.66 5.64 2.62
C PRO A 71 -18.28 7.11 2.38
N ASP A 72 -17.22 7.59 3.02
CA ASP A 72 -16.74 8.97 2.83
C ASP A 72 -16.21 9.20 1.41
N GLN A 73 -15.57 8.19 0.81
CA GLN A 73 -15.08 8.28 -0.58
C GLN A 73 -16.23 8.28 -1.58
N ILE A 74 -17.23 7.46 -1.34
CA ILE A 74 -18.44 7.41 -2.16
C ILE A 74 -19.16 8.75 -2.11
N ASN A 75 -19.36 9.31 -0.91
CA ASN A 75 -19.98 10.61 -0.73
C ASN A 75 -19.19 11.73 -1.43
N LEU A 76 -17.87 11.73 -1.32
CA LEU A 76 -17.00 12.67 -2.03
C LEU A 76 -17.19 12.59 -3.54
N LEU A 77 -17.15 11.39 -4.12
CA LEU A 77 -17.28 11.19 -5.56
C LEU A 77 -18.66 11.61 -6.08
N ARG A 78 -19.72 11.32 -5.33
CA ARG A 78 -21.08 11.63 -5.73
C ARG A 78 -21.46 13.09 -5.51
N ASN A 79 -21.17 13.62 -4.33
CA ASN A 79 -21.67 14.93 -3.90
C ASN A 79 -20.73 16.08 -4.29
N ASP A 80 -19.41 15.88 -4.15
CA ASP A 80 -18.44 16.92 -4.42
C ASP A 80 -17.97 16.87 -5.89
N PHE A 81 -17.78 15.66 -6.45
CA PHE A 81 -17.34 15.51 -7.84
C PHE A 81 -18.48 15.28 -8.83
N LEU A 82 -19.73 15.13 -8.34
CA LEU A 82 -20.96 14.95 -9.13
C LEU A 82 -20.89 13.78 -10.12
N ILE A 83 -20.19 12.72 -9.78
CA ILE A 83 -20.00 11.54 -10.63
C ILE A 83 -21.14 10.56 -10.41
N LYS A 84 -21.88 10.23 -11.46
CA LYS A 84 -23.08 9.38 -11.39
C LYS A 84 -22.75 7.89 -11.34
N LYS A 85 -21.82 7.40 -12.16
CA LYS A 85 -21.36 6.01 -12.16
C LYS A 85 -19.89 5.97 -11.74
N VAL A 86 -19.59 5.20 -10.72
CA VAL A 86 -18.23 5.08 -10.16
C VAL A 86 -17.83 3.62 -10.11
N THR A 87 -16.64 3.31 -10.59
CA THR A 87 -15.95 2.04 -10.30
C THR A 87 -14.83 2.32 -9.31
N LEU A 88 -14.93 1.72 -8.13
CA LEU A 88 -13.93 1.86 -7.08
C LEU A 88 -13.08 0.58 -7.00
N VAL A 89 -11.78 0.73 -7.15
CA VAL A 89 -10.82 -0.38 -7.01
C VAL A 89 -10.15 -0.25 -5.65
N GLY A 90 -10.18 -1.31 -4.85
CA GLY A 90 -9.60 -1.32 -3.51
C GLY A 90 -9.16 -2.70 -3.04
N ASP A 91 -8.33 -2.74 -2.00
CA ASP A 91 -7.87 -4.00 -1.41
C ASP A 91 -9.03 -4.76 -0.75
N ARG A 92 -8.84 -6.05 -0.54
CA ARG A 92 -9.80 -7.00 0.06
C ARG A 92 -10.43 -6.53 1.38
N ALA A 93 -9.70 -5.76 2.18
CA ALA A 93 -10.17 -5.24 3.46
C ALA A 93 -11.21 -4.11 3.32
N MET A 94 -11.34 -3.52 2.14
CA MET A 94 -12.16 -2.35 1.87
C MET A 94 -13.63 -2.68 1.63
N PHE A 95 -13.89 -3.85 1.01
CA PHE A 95 -15.23 -4.28 0.62
C PHE A 95 -15.62 -5.61 1.30
N PRO A 96 -15.91 -5.62 2.62
CA PRO A 96 -16.48 -6.80 3.26
C PRO A 96 -17.86 -7.10 2.68
N GLN A 97 -18.30 -8.37 2.73
CA GLN A 97 -19.56 -8.83 2.10
C GLN A 97 -20.76 -7.98 2.52
N ALA A 98 -20.88 -7.65 3.81
CA ALA A 98 -21.97 -6.84 4.34
C ALA A 98 -22.05 -5.40 3.74
N GLN A 99 -20.94 -4.86 3.22
CA GLN A 99 -20.97 -3.54 2.57
C GLN A 99 -21.24 -3.63 1.07
N LYS A 100 -21.01 -4.80 0.45
CA LYS A 100 -21.32 -4.99 -0.97
C LYS A 100 -22.81 -4.94 -1.23
N ASP A 101 -23.60 -5.44 -0.29
CA ASP A 101 -25.06 -5.45 -0.37
C ASP A 101 -25.64 -4.04 -0.16
N ASP A 102 -24.91 -3.14 0.54
CA ASP A 102 -25.29 -1.75 0.79
C ASP A 102 -24.78 -0.76 -0.27
N LEU A 103 -23.91 -1.21 -1.20
CA LEU A 103 -23.44 -0.36 -2.28
C LEU A 103 -24.60 -0.04 -3.20
N ALA A 104 -24.89 1.27 -3.34
CA ALA A 104 -25.96 1.72 -4.24
C ALA A 104 -25.74 1.20 -5.67
N GLU A 105 -26.81 0.91 -6.39
CA GLU A 105 -26.82 0.36 -7.77
C GLU A 105 -25.89 1.07 -8.77
N GLN A 106 -25.43 2.27 -8.46
CA GLN A 106 -24.56 3.07 -9.33
C GLN A 106 -23.07 2.97 -8.99
N ILE A 107 -22.70 2.10 -8.03
CA ILE A 107 -21.31 1.93 -7.61
C ILE A 107 -20.85 0.53 -7.94
N SER A 108 -19.89 0.48 -8.85
CA SER A 108 -19.19 -0.75 -9.16
C SER A 108 -17.90 -0.84 -8.37
N TYR A 109 -17.45 -2.05 -8.10
CA TYR A 109 -16.18 -2.26 -7.38
C TYR A 109 -15.35 -3.35 -8.04
N ILE A 110 -14.03 -3.26 -7.85
CA ILE A 110 -13.06 -4.33 -8.12
C ILE A 110 -12.24 -4.52 -6.86
N SER A 111 -12.24 -5.74 -6.32
CA SER A 111 -11.50 -6.07 -5.11
C SER A 111 -10.99 -7.52 -5.15
N ALA A 112 -10.30 -7.95 -4.09
CA ALA A 112 -9.89 -9.34 -3.93
C ALA A 112 -10.63 -9.98 -2.75
N ILE A 113 -10.72 -11.31 -2.74
CA ILE A 113 -11.15 -12.10 -1.59
C ILE A 113 -9.99 -12.83 -0.93
N GLY A 114 -10.12 -13.06 0.37
CA GLY A 114 -9.08 -13.75 1.15
C GLY A 114 -9.12 -15.28 0.97
N LYS A 115 -7.99 -15.96 1.25
CA LYS A 115 -7.90 -17.43 1.20
C LYS A 115 -9.02 -18.13 2.00
N ARG A 116 -9.46 -17.54 3.13
CA ARG A 116 -10.55 -18.10 3.93
C ARG A 116 -11.88 -18.11 3.16
N GLN A 117 -12.20 -17.02 2.46
CA GLN A 117 -13.40 -16.95 1.63
C GLN A 117 -13.30 -17.92 0.43
N ILE A 118 -12.11 -17.99 -0.22
CA ILE A 118 -11.88 -18.97 -1.29
C ILE A 118 -12.13 -20.41 -0.78
N LYS A 119 -11.59 -20.77 0.41
CA LYS A 119 -11.82 -22.10 1.03
C LYS A 119 -13.31 -22.34 1.30
N THR A 120 -14.06 -21.33 1.72
CA THR A 120 -15.52 -21.44 1.94
C THR A 120 -16.25 -21.69 0.61
N LEU A 121 -15.92 -20.95 -0.44
CA LEU A 121 -16.55 -21.13 -1.77
C LEU A 121 -16.22 -22.51 -2.38
N LEU A 122 -14.98 -22.99 -2.18
CA LEU A 122 -14.58 -24.35 -2.58
C LEU A 122 -15.34 -25.43 -1.80
N LYS A 123 -15.50 -25.25 -0.49
CA LYS A 123 -16.23 -26.20 0.38
C LYS A 123 -17.72 -26.27 0.01
N ASN A 124 -18.30 -25.15 -0.40
CA ASN A 124 -19.70 -25.06 -0.82
C ASN A 124 -19.89 -25.44 -2.30
N GLU A 125 -18.88 -25.99 -2.95
CA GLU A 125 -18.89 -26.37 -4.38
C GLU A 125 -19.24 -25.24 -5.36
N GLN A 126 -19.17 -23.98 -4.88
CA GLN A 126 -19.40 -22.79 -5.71
C GLN A 126 -18.19 -22.47 -6.59
N LEU A 127 -17.01 -22.89 -6.18
CA LEU A 127 -15.77 -22.85 -6.97
C LEU A 127 -15.11 -24.23 -7.01
N GLN A 128 -14.31 -24.49 -8.03
CA GLN A 128 -13.49 -25.69 -8.17
C GLN A 128 -12.01 -25.33 -8.26
N MET A 129 -11.13 -26.20 -7.73
CA MET A 129 -9.68 -25.96 -7.78
C MET A 129 -9.12 -25.91 -9.20
N SER A 130 -9.75 -26.61 -10.15
CA SER A 130 -9.40 -26.59 -11.58
C SER A 130 -9.56 -25.23 -12.24
N LEU A 131 -10.29 -24.31 -11.62
CA LEU A 131 -10.43 -22.93 -12.10
C LEU A 131 -9.23 -22.02 -11.74
N PHE A 132 -8.34 -22.50 -10.85
CA PHE A 132 -7.11 -21.77 -10.52
C PHE A 132 -5.99 -22.23 -11.46
N ASP A 133 -5.86 -21.58 -12.59
CA ASP A 133 -4.85 -21.82 -13.61
C ASP A 133 -3.93 -20.60 -13.77
N GLU A 134 -2.87 -20.74 -14.56
CA GLU A 134 -2.00 -19.61 -14.93
C GLU A 134 -2.75 -18.59 -15.77
N ASP A 135 -3.67 -19.05 -16.61
CA ASP A 135 -4.61 -18.21 -17.33
C ASP A 135 -5.76 -17.74 -16.44
N LEU A 136 -6.24 -16.53 -16.70
CA LEU A 136 -7.39 -15.98 -15.98
C LEU A 136 -8.65 -16.81 -16.29
N GLN A 137 -9.27 -17.33 -15.26
CA GLN A 137 -10.59 -17.97 -15.34
C GLN A 137 -11.64 -17.06 -14.72
N GLU A 138 -12.89 -17.26 -15.10
CA GLU A 138 -14.01 -16.43 -14.64
C GLU A 138 -15.22 -17.31 -14.33
N VAL A 139 -15.87 -17.02 -13.23
CA VAL A 139 -17.14 -17.66 -12.82
C VAL A 139 -18.05 -16.57 -12.28
N GLU A 140 -19.33 -16.65 -12.61
CA GLU A 140 -20.36 -15.76 -12.04
C GLU A 140 -21.21 -16.55 -11.02
N ILE A 141 -21.41 -15.99 -9.84
CA ILE A 141 -22.20 -16.56 -8.75
C ILE A 141 -23.04 -15.41 -8.18
N ASP A 142 -24.36 -15.54 -8.20
CA ASP A 142 -25.31 -14.56 -7.66
C ASP A 142 -25.06 -13.12 -8.17
N GLN A 143 -24.88 -12.95 -9.49
CA GLN A 143 -24.58 -11.68 -10.16
C GLN A 143 -23.25 -11.04 -9.74
N VAL A 144 -22.38 -11.79 -9.09
CA VAL A 144 -21.02 -11.37 -8.73
C VAL A 144 -20.03 -12.19 -9.54
N ARG A 145 -19.12 -11.51 -10.21
CA ARG A 145 -18.09 -12.15 -11.04
C ARG A 145 -16.83 -12.36 -10.21
N TYR A 146 -16.30 -13.58 -10.30
CA TYR A 146 -15.08 -14.04 -9.66
C TYR A 146 -14.03 -14.33 -10.73
N ILE A 147 -12.91 -13.62 -10.69
CA ILE A 147 -11.79 -13.79 -11.60
C ILE A 147 -10.66 -14.48 -10.83
N LEU A 148 -10.32 -15.68 -11.26
CA LEU A 148 -9.42 -16.60 -10.59
C LEU A 148 -8.11 -16.73 -11.37
N ARG A 149 -7.02 -16.86 -10.64
CA ARG A 149 -5.70 -17.16 -11.20
C ARG A 149 -4.82 -17.83 -10.17
N CYS A 150 -3.92 -18.70 -10.63
CA CYS A 150 -2.78 -19.20 -9.89
C CYS A 150 -1.49 -18.67 -10.52
N ASN A 151 -0.59 -18.12 -9.71
CA ASN A 151 0.74 -17.69 -10.13
C ASN A 151 1.76 -18.74 -9.71
N SER A 152 2.25 -19.53 -10.65
CA SER A 152 3.21 -20.64 -10.43
C SER A 152 4.51 -20.15 -9.79
N HIS A 153 5.03 -19.00 -10.21
CA HIS A 153 6.23 -18.41 -9.61
C HIS A 153 6.00 -18.07 -8.13
N ARG A 154 4.84 -17.50 -7.80
CA ARG A 154 4.48 -17.20 -6.40
C ARG A 154 4.25 -18.47 -5.59
N THR A 155 3.72 -19.53 -6.19
CA THR A 155 3.58 -20.84 -5.56
C THR A 155 4.94 -21.39 -5.15
N GLN A 156 5.92 -21.37 -6.05
CA GLN A 156 7.30 -21.83 -5.77
C GLN A 156 7.97 -20.96 -4.68
N GLU A 157 7.83 -19.65 -4.74
CA GLU A 157 8.37 -18.74 -3.72
C GLU A 157 7.79 -19.05 -2.33
N LEU A 158 6.48 -19.27 -2.23
CA LEU A 158 5.83 -19.61 -0.95
C LEU A 158 6.25 -20.97 -0.43
N ALA A 159 6.43 -21.95 -1.31
CA ALA A 159 6.93 -23.27 -0.95
C ALA A 159 8.38 -23.19 -0.44
N GLY A 160 9.26 -22.46 -1.13
CA GLY A 160 10.64 -22.23 -0.71
C GLY A 160 10.71 -21.54 0.66
N ASN A 161 9.99 -20.43 0.83
CA ASN A 161 9.91 -19.71 2.11
C ASN A 161 9.38 -20.61 3.26
N ARG A 162 8.50 -21.57 2.96
CA ARG A 162 8.01 -22.54 3.94
C ARG A 162 9.08 -23.54 4.31
N ALA A 163 9.81 -24.08 3.32
CA ALA A 163 10.92 -24.98 3.55
C ALA A 163 12.02 -24.34 4.42
N ASP A 164 12.39 -23.08 4.13
CA ASP A 164 13.36 -22.33 4.93
C ASP A 164 12.93 -22.14 6.39
N LYS A 165 11.62 -21.86 6.61
CA LYS A 165 11.07 -21.76 7.97
C LYS A 165 11.09 -23.09 8.71
N ILE A 166 10.78 -24.19 8.03
CA ILE A 166 10.84 -25.55 8.61
C ILE A 166 12.28 -25.88 9.00
N LYS A 167 13.24 -25.63 8.10
CA LYS A 167 14.66 -25.80 8.39
C LYS A 167 15.13 -24.95 9.57
N PHE A 168 14.70 -23.68 9.63
CA PHE A 168 15.02 -22.82 10.76
C PHE A 168 14.48 -23.37 12.09
N ILE A 169 13.25 -23.88 12.13
CA ILE A 169 12.67 -24.42 13.36
C ILE A 169 13.31 -25.75 13.77
N SER A 170 13.67 -26.63 12.83
CA SER A 170 14.41 -27.86 13.13
C SER A 170 15.74 -27.57 13.80
N THR A 171 16.54 -26.64 13.26
CA THR A 171 17.79 -26.19 13.88
C THR A 171 17.56 -25.62 15.28
N LYS A 172 16.50 -24.85 15.49
CA LYS A 172 16.16 -24.32 16.83
C LYS A 172 15.75 -25.40 17.84
N ILE A 173 15.09 -26.45 17.38
CA ILE A 173 14.76 -27.61 18.23
C ILE A 173 16.04 -28.36 18.60
N GLU A 174 16.96 -28.58 17.65
CA GLU A 174 18.26 -29.23 17.91
C GLU A 174 19.09 -28.44 18.93
N GLU A 175 19.21 -27.12 18.74
CA GLU A 175 19.90 -26.23 19.71
C GLU A 175 19.28 -26.35 21.12
N LYS A 176 17.94 -26.38 21.21
CA LYS A 176 17.25 -26.54 22.51
C LYS A 176 17.45 -27.92 23.11
N ASN A 177 17.46 -28.97 22.31
CA ASN A 177 17.71 -30.32 22.78
C ASN A 177 19.14 -30.45 23.33
N THR A 178 20.14 -29.93 22.63
CA THR A 178 21.54 -29.87 23.12
C THR A 178 21.60 -29.13 24.46
N TYR A 179 20.96 -27.94 24.54
CA TYR A 179 20.92 -27.19 25.81
C TYR A 179 20.28 -27.97 26.95
N LEU A 180 19.17 -28.69 26.71
CA LEU A 180 18.50 -29.50 27.74
C LEU A 180 19.33 -30.69 28.21
N GLN A 181 20.20 -31.24 27.35
CA GLN A 181 21.15 -32.31 27.71
C GLN A 181 22.29 -31.78 28.58
N GLU A 182 22.87 -30.64 28.21
CA GLU A 182 23.96 -29.99 28.95
C GLU A 182 23.50 -29.41 30.29
N HIS A 183 22.20 -29.10 30.43
CA HIS A 183 21.63 -28.47 31.62
C HIS A 183 20.49 -29.32 32.22
N PRO A 184 20.79 -30.39 32.98
CA PRO A 184 19.78 -31.33 33.51
C PRO A 184 18.72 -30.69 34.44
N ARG A 185 19.03 -29.51 35.02
CA ARG A 185 18.08 -28.76 35.87
C ARG A 185 17.13 -27.85 35.11
N SER A 186 17.33 -27.67 33.81
CA SER A 186 16.50 -26.81 33.00
C SER A 186 15.13 -27.45 32.76
N SER A 187 14.06 -26.62 32.78
CA SER A 187 12.69 -27.07 32.54
C SER A 187 12.43 -27.36 31.06
N THR A 188 11.99 -28.57 30.76
CA THR A 188 11.54 -28.97 29.42
C THR A 188 10.28 -28.24 28.99
N ASP A 189 9.36 -27.90 29.92
CA ASP A 189 8.13 -27.17 29.65
C ASP A 189 8.40 -25.73 29.17
N VAL A 190 9.43 -25.08 29.76
CA VAL A 190 9.84 -23.74 29.31
C VAL A 190 10.39 -23.80 27.88
N ALA A 191 11.24 -24.79 27.60
CA ALA A 191 11.79 -24.97 26.28
C ALA A 191 10.69 -25.26 25.23
N LEU A 192 9.72 -26.11 25.58
CA LEU A 192 8.57 -26.42 24.73
C LEU A 192 7.72 -25.16 24.44
N LYS A 193 7.44 -24.34 25.46
CA LYS A 193 6.71 -23.08 25.31
C LYS A 193 7.42 -22.10 24.36
N GLU A 194 8.74 -22.00 24.46
CA GLU A 194 9.53 -21.14 23.57
C GLU A 194 9.48 -21.61 22.11
N VAL A 195 9.59 -22.91 21.87
CA VAL A 195 9.49 -23.47 20.53
C VAL A 195 8.08 -23.29 19.97
N ASN A 196 7.03 -23.57 20.76
CA ASN A 196 5.64 -23.34 20.38
C ASN A 196 5.37 -21.87 20.01
N ALA A 197 5.83 -20.92 20.82
CA ALA A 197 5.70 -19.49 20.53
C ALA A 197 6.39 -19.13 19.19
N LYS A 198 7.50 -19.80 18.86
CA LYS A 198 8.21 -19.60 17.62
C LYS A 198 7.46 -20.21 16.43
N LEU A 199 6.91 -21.42 16.58
CA LEU A 199 6.05 -22.07 15.59
C LEU A 199 4.84 -21.18 15.24
N GLN A 200 4.13 -20.67 16.25
CA GLN A 200 3.01 -19.75 16.06
C GLN A 200 3.42 -18.46 15.34
N LYS A 201 4.55 -17.86 15.74
CA LYS A 201 5.08 -16.66 15.08
C LYS A 201 5.41 -16.89 13.60
N LEU A 202 5.90 -18.09 13.26
CA LEU A 202 6.23 -18.49 11.89
C LEU A 202 5.00 -19.05 11.14
N LYS A 203 3.86 -19.25 11.82
CA LYS A 203 2.63 -19.88 11.32
C LYS A 203 2.84 -21.32 10.83
N LEU A 204 3.70 -22.04 11.51
CA LEU A 204 3.98 -23.46 11.24
C LEU A 204 3.16 -24.40 12.14
N ASP A 205 2.58 -23.88 13.21
CA ASP A 205 1.73 -24.57 14.20
C ASP A 205 0.49 -25.25 13.61
N LYS A 206 0.17 -24.98 12.36
CA LYS A 206 -0.94 -25.58 11.63
C LYS A 206 -0.65 -26.99 11.11
N PHE A 207 0.62 -27.34 10.94
CA PHE A 207 1.04 -28.60 10.34
C PHE A 207 2.34 -29.15 10.94
N ILE A 208 2.88 -28.55 12.01
CA ILE A 208 3.99 -29.09 12.79
C ILE A 208 3.52 -29.29 14.21
N ASP A 209 3.51 -30.56 14.62
CA ASP A 209 3.24 -30.97 15.98
C ASP A 209 4.56 -31.19 16.72
N ILE A 210 4.62 -30.77 18.00
CA ILE A 210 5.79 -30.98 18.85
C ILE A 210 5.40 -31.66 20.15
N GLU A 211 6.25 -32.55 20.62
CA GLU A 211 6.09 -33.30 21.87
C GLU A 211 7.43 -33.41 22.62
N ILE A 212 7.35 -33.71 23.90
CA ILE A 212 8.54 -34.01 24.70
C ILE A 212 8.63 -35.53 24.87
N ASP A 213 9.78 -36.07 24.48
CA ASP A 213 10.14 -37.47 24.73
C ASP A 213 11.53 -37.51 25.38
N ASN A 214 11.65 -38.12 26.58
CA ASN A 214 12.90 -38.28 27.32
C ASN A 214 13.78 -37.00 27.41
N ARG A 215 13.18 -35.86 27.80
CA ARG A 215 13.80 -34.54 27.88
C ARG A 215 14.27 -33.97 26.52
N SER A 216 13.79 -34.51 25.43
CA SER A 216 14.07 -34.01 24.08
C SER A 216 12.76 -33.58 23.43
N ILE A 217 12.80 -32.48 22.70
CA ILE A 217 11.67 -32.00 21.90
C ILE A 217 11.74 -32.72 20.55
N LYS A 218 10.73 -33.49 20.25
CA LYS A 218 10.50 -34.07 18.93
C LYS A 218 9.48 -33.26 18.17
N TYR A 219 9.58 -33.27 16.85
CA TYR A 219 8.57 -32.68 15.98
C TYR A 219 8.17 -33.64 14.88
N ALA A 220 6.93 -33.54 14.44
CA ALA A 220 6.40 -34.25 13.30
C ALA A 220 5.70 -33.27 12.35
N ILE A 221 5.86 -33.48 11.06
CA ILE A 221 5.16 -32.72 10.03
C ILE A 221 3.92 -33.51 9.65
N ASN A 222 2.76 -32.90 9.81
CA ASN A 222 1.51 -33.45 9.32
C ASN A 222 1.38 -33.11 7.81
N GLU A 223 1.73 -34.08 6.98
CA GLU A 223 1.78 -33.93 5.52
C GLU A 223 0.40 -33.60 4.91
N GLU A 224 -0.68 -34.10 5.48
CA GLU A 224 -2.03 -33.82 5.03
C GLU A 224 -2.40 -32.35 5.28
N SER A 225 -2.15 -31.87 6.49
CA SER A 225 -2.35 -30.46 6.87
C SER A 225 -1.45 -29.52 6.05
N LEU A 226 -0.21 -29.92 5.79
CA LEU A 226 0.72 -29.18 4.94
C LEU A 226 0.20 -29.07 3.50
N LYS A 227 -0.26 -30.18 2.93
CA LYS A 227 -0.85 -30.22 1.59
C LYS A 227 -2.10 -29.32 1.49
N GLU A 228 -2.97 -29.38 2.49
CA GLU A 228 -4.18 -28.55 2.52
C GLU A 228 -3.85 -27.06 2.69
N GLU A 229 -2.85 -26.69 3.50
CA GLU A 229 -2.43 -25.29 3.66
C GLU A 229 -1.73 -24.75 2.39
N SER A 230 -1.00 -25.62 1.66
CA SER A 230 -0.30 -25.22 0.43
C SER A 230 -1.18 -25.20 -0.82
N LYS A 231 -2.34 -25.82 -0.79
CA LYS A 231 -3.26 -25.96 -1.93
C LYS A 231 -3.62 -24.63 -2.63
N LEU A 232 -3.69 -23.56 -1.87
CA LEU A 232 -3.98 -22.21 -2.38
C LEU A 232 -2.72 -21.31 -2.48
N ASP A 233 -1.52 -21.89 -2.53
CA ASP A 233 -0.33 -21.09 -2.73
C ASP A 233 -0.31 -20.54 -4.16
N GLY A 234 0.03 -19.24 -4.28
CA GLY A 234 -0.03 -18.55 -5.56
C GLY A 234 -1.43 -18.24 -6.08
N CYS A 235 -2.48 -18.86 -5.53
CA CYS A 235 -3.85 -18.63 -5.95
C CYS A 235 -4.41 -17.33 -5.37
N TYR A 236 -5.13 -16.59 -6.20
CA TYR A 236 -5.90 -15.42 -5.80
C TYR A 236 -7.20 -15.33 -6.60
N CYS A 237 -8.15 -14.62 -6.05
CA CYS A 237 -9.45 -14.44 -6.65
C CYS A 237 -9.87 -12.99 -6.49
N LEU A 238 -10.16 -12.32 -7.61
CA LEU A 238 -10.75 -10.99 -7.65
C LEU A 238 -12.27 -11.12 -7.70
N VAL A 239 -12.95 -10.09 -7.28
CA VAL A 239 -14.40 -10.02 -7.22
C VAL A 239 -14.88 -8.67 -7.70
N THR A 240 -15.97 -8.66 -8.49
CA THR A 240 -16.58 -7.44 -9.04
C THR A 240 -18.07 -7.63 -9.30
N ASN A 241 -18.82 -6.52 -9.26
CA ASN A 241 -20.20 -6.42 -9.73
C ASN A 241 -20.32 -5.75 -11.10
N LEU A 242 -19.19 -5.49 -11.80
CA LEU A 242 -19.20 -4.97 -13.17
C LEU A 242 -19.69 -6.06 -14.13
N ASP A 243 -20.55 -5.68 -15.05
CA ASP A 243 -20.98 -6.57 -16.13
C ASP A 243 -19.80 -6.89 -17.08
N GLN A 244 -19.88 -8.05 -17.74
CA GLN A 244 -18.85 -8.46 -18.70
C GLN A 244 -18.78 -7.52 -19.89
N ALA A 245 -19.89 -6.88 -20.27
CA ALA A 245 -19.95 -5.87 -21.32
C ALA A 245 -19.18 -4.58 -20.96
N ASP A 246 -19.11 -4.23 -19.66
CA ASP A 246 -18.38 -3.04 -19.17
C ASP A 246 -16.88 -3.30 -19.04
N ALA A 247 -16.50 -4.50 -18.60
CA ALA A 247 -15.09 -4.89 -18.45
C ALA A 247 -14.90 -6.42 -18.50
N ASP A 248 -14.02 -6.89 -19.36
CA ASP A 248 -13.64 -8.30 -19.41
C ASP A 248 -12.70 -8.68 -18.24
N LYS A 249 -12.47 -9.98 -18.06
CA LYS A 249 -11.62 -10.51 -16.99
C LYS A 249 -10.19 -9.97 -17.01
N ALA A 250 -9.64 -9.72 -18.20
CA ALA A 250 -8.29 -9.19 -18.36
C ALA A 250 -8.22 -7.72 -17.90
N THR A 251 -9.21 -6.93 -18.26
CA THR A 251 -9.37 -5.53 -17.83
C THR A 251 -9.51 -5.45 -16.30
N ILE A 252 -10.38 -6.26 -15.69
CA ILE A 252 -10.56 -6.28 -14.23
C ILE A 252 -9.25 -6.62 -13.53
N HIS A 253 -8.53 -7.63 -14.02
CA HIS A 253 -7.24 -8.02 -13.47
C HIS A 253 -6.19 -6.90 -13.60
N ALA A 254 -6.11 -6.24 -14.77
CA ALA A 254 -5.20 -5.11 -14.97
C ALA A 254 -5.54 -3.95 -14.03
N ARG A 255 -6.82 -3.59 -13.89
CA ARG A 255 -7.27 -2.50 -13.00
C ARG A 255 -7.00 -2.79 -11.52
N TYR A 256 -7.13 -4.04 -11.09
CA TYR A 256 -6.74 -4.40 -9.72
C TYR A 256 -5.23 -4.23 -9.49
N LYS A 257 -4.39 -4.54 -10.46
CA LYS A 257 -2.94 -4.31 -10.37
C LYS A 257 -2.57 -2.82 -10.31
N ASP A 258 -3.39 -1.96 -10.89
CA ASP A 258 -3.18 -0.50 -10.85
C ASP A 258 -3.21 0.05 -9.41
N LEU A 259 -3.73 -0.68 -8.41
CA LEU A 259 -3.59 -0.32 -6.99
C LEU A 259 -2.14 -0.09 -6.55
N SER A 260 -1.18 -0.72 -7.21
CA SER A 260 0.25 -0.46 -7.00
C SER A 260 0.62 1.01 -7.19
N MET A 261 -0.13 1.77 -8.00
CA MET A 261 0.08 3.20 -8.21
C MET A 261 -0.27 4.02 -6.95
N VAL A 262 -1.33 3.62 -6.21
CA VAL A 262 -1.70 4.26 -4.93
C VAL A 262 -0.67 3.93 -3.86
N GLU A 263 -0.23 2.66 -3.81
CA GLU A 263 0.84 2.23 -2.90
C GLU A 263 2.14 3.02 -3.17
N HIS A 264 2.47 3.24 -4.45
CA HIS A 264 3.61 4.07 -4.84
C HIS A 264 3.45 5.51 -4.35
N SER A 265 2.28 6.12 -4.54
CA SER A 265 1.99 7.47 -4.04
C SER A 265 2.15 7.56 -2.51
N PHE A 266 1.67 6.57 -1.75
CA PHE A 266 1.92 6.52 -0.31
C PHE A 266 3.40 6.36 0.03
N ARG A 267 4.16 5.59 -0.75
CA ARG A 267 5.61 5.45 -0.56
C ARG A 267 6.30 6.80 -0.75
N THR A 268 5.96 7.52 -1.81
CA THR A 268 6.45 8.88 -2.09
C THR A 268 6.13 9.85 -0.96
N MET A 269 4.85 9.91 -0.51
CA MET A 269 4.44 10.78 0.62
C MET A 269 5.15 10.46 1.94
N LYS A 270 5.62 9.22 2.13
CA LYS A 270 6.32 8.75 3.32
C LYS A 270 7.85 8.92 3.25
N GLN A 271 8.38 9.35 2.11
CA GLN A 271 9.83 9.60 1.96
C GLN A 271 10.26 10.88 2.68
N SER A 272 11.57 10.97 2.94
CA SER A 272 12.17 11.99 3.80
C SER A 272 11.93 13.45 3.39
N HIS A 273 11.70 13.72 2.10
CA HIS A 273 11.51 15.09 1.62
C HIS A 273 10.05 15.57 1.59
N LEU A 274 9.06 14.65 1.64
CA LEU A 274 7.64 15.01 1.79
C LEU A 274 7.11 14.85 3.21
N GLU A 275 7.78 14.07 4.04
CA GLU A 275 7.67 13.96 5.49
C GLU A 275 6.24 13.88 6.07
N ILE A 276 5.37 13.06 5.48
CA ILE A 276 4.04 12.83 6.08
C ILE A 276 4.16 12.16 7.46
N ARG A 277 5.32 11.60 7.79
CA ARG A 277 5.60 10.93 9.07
C ARG A 277 7.02 11.22 9.56
N PRO A 278 7.22 11.33 10.89
CA PRO A 278 6.16 11.28 11.93
C PRO A 278 5.29 12.53 11.93
N VAL A 279 4.06 12.38 12.41
CA VAL A 279 3.16 13.54 12.58
C VAL A 279 3.44 14.19 13.92
N PHE A 280 3.70 15.51 13.92
CA PHE A 280 3.98 16.31 15.12
C PHE A 280 2.83 17.24 15.53
N LEU A 281 1.76 17.28 14.74
CA LEU A 281 0.63 18.19 14.90
C LEU A 281 -0.34 17.71 15.97
N ARG A 282 -1.03 18.67 16.63
CA ARG A 282 -1.99 18.37 17.70
C ARG A 282 -3.43 18.47 17.24
N ARG A 283 -3.76 19.52 16.47
CA ARG A 283 -5.14 19.81 16.05
C ARG A 283 -5.52 19.03 14.80
N GLU A 284 -6.79 18.64 14.73
CA GLU A 284 -7.36 17.90 13.61
C GLU A 284 -7.24 18.66 12.28
N ASP A 285 -7.66 19.94 12.27
CA ASP A 285 -7.61 20.82 11.10
C ASP A 285 -6.20 20.94 10.51
N ARG A 286 -5.19 21.14 11.37
CA ARG A 286 -3.78 21.24 10.95
C ARG A 286 -3.24 19.91 10.46
N THR A 287 -3.66 18.80 11.07
CA THR A 287 -3.27 17.46 10.63
C THR A 287 -3.84 17.15 9.24
N LYS A 288 -5.11 17.49 9.00
CA LYS A 288 -5.72 17.36 7.68
C LYS A 288 -5.04 18.23 6.64
N ALA A 289 -4.72 19.49 6.99
CA ALA A 289 -4.02 20.43 6.11
C ALA A 289 -2.61 19.92 5.75
N HIS A 290 -1.85 19.41 6.71
CA HIS A 290 -0.52 18.84 6.47
C HIS A 290 -0.58 17.67 5.48
N VAL A 291 -1.49 16.72 5.69
CA VAL A 291 -1.67 15.59 4.80
C VAL A 291 -2.08 16.04 3.39
N PHE A 292 -2.95 17.05 3.31
CA PHE A 292 -3.37 17.63 2.02
C PHE A 292 -2.19 18.30 1.27
N VAL A 293 -1.38 19.09 1.96
CA VAL A 293 -0.17 19.71 1.36
C VAL A 293 0.81 18.62 0.89
N THR A 294 0.98 17.56 1.67
CA THR A 294 1.84 16.43 1.27
C THR A 294 1.28 15.71 0.03
N MET A 295 -0.04 15.56 -0.09
CA MET A 295 -0.68 15.03 -1.30
C MET A 295 -0.41 15.93 -2.51
N MET A 296 -0.54 17.24 -2.37
CA MET A 296 -0.24 18.21 -3.45
C MET A 296 1.23 18.13 -3.88
N ALA A 297 2.15 18.00 -2.93
CA ALA A 297 3.56 17.80 -3.22
C ALA A 297 3.82 16.48 -3.97
N CYS A 298 3.14 15.40 -3.58
CA CYS A 298 3.18 14.11 -4.29
C CYS A 298 2.68 14.24 -5.75
N MET A 299 1.61 15.02 -5.98
CA MET A 299 1.13 15.29 -7.35
C MET A 299 2.16 16.02 -8.19
N ILE A 300 2.82 17.03 -7.62
CA ILE A 300 3.90 17.77 -8.29
C ILE A 300 5.07 16.84 -8.59
N GLU A 301 5.51 16.05 -7.62
CA GLU A 301 6.59 15.08 -7.79
C GLU A 301 6.29 14.08 -8.91
N LYS A 302 5.06 13.56 -8.94
CA LYS A 302 4.64 12.65 -10.01
C LYS A 302 4.71 13.32 -11.39
N LYS A 303 4.25 14.58 -11.50
CA LYS A 303 4.35 15.34 -12.75
C LYS A 303 5.80 15.62 -13.15
N LEU A 304 6.65 16.00 -12.22
CA LEU A 304 8.07 16.17 -12.50
C LEU A 304 8.72 14.87 -12.96
N SER A 305 8.38 13.73 -12.35
CA SER A 305 8.86 12.42 -12.77
C SER A 305 8.43 12.10 -14.22
N GLU A 306 7.20 12.44 -14.62
CA GLU A 306 6.73 12.29 -16.00
C GLU A 306 7.54 13.17 -16.97
N TYR A 307 7.73 14.47 -16.67
CA TYR A 307 8.48 15.39 -17.51
C TYR A 307 9.97 15.05 -17.64
N TRP A 308 10.55 14.53 -16.54
CA TRP A 308 11.99 14.21 -16.47
C TRP A 308 12.28 12.73 -16.75
N SER A 309 11.30 11.95 -17.16
CA SER A 309 11.44 10.48 -17.37
C SER A 309 12.58 10.07 -18.30
N ASN A 310 12.93 10.91 -19.28
CA ASN A 310 14.04 10.71 -20.22
C ASN A 310 15.38 11.26 -19.71
N LEU A 311 15.42 11.79 -18.49
CA LEU A 311 16.66 12.22 -17.83
C LEU A 311 17.00 11.16 -16.78
N GLU A 312 18.20 10.60 -16.84
CA GLU A 312 18.65 9.54 -15.91
C GLU A 312 18.92 10.11 -14.49
N ILE A 313 17.87 10.72 -13.90
CA ILE A 313 17.92 11.33 -12.56
C ILE A 313 16.61 11.07 -11.82
N THR A 314 16.67 11.07 -10.52
CA THR A 314 15.48 11.10 -9.65
C THR A 314 14.91 12.53 -9.54
N VAL A 315 13.62 12.64 -9.19
CA VAL A 315 13.01 13.96 -8.95
C VAL A 315 13.73 14.73 -7.86
N LEU A 316 14.14 14.04 -6.79
CA LEU A 316 14.88 14.68 -5.69
C LEU A 316 16.25 15.25 -6.14
N GLU A 317 17.00 14.52 -6.96
CA GLU A 317 18.25 15.01 -7.54
C GLU A 317 18.00 16.23 -8.43
N GLY A 318 16.95 16.18 -9.25
CA GLY A 318 16.54 17.32 -10.09
C GLY A 318 16.16 18.55 -9.27
N LEU A 319 15.37 18.37 -8.21
CA LEU A 319 15.02 19.47 -7.29
C LEU A 319 16.27 20.03 -6.60
N ASN A 320 17.16 19.19 -6.10
CA ASN A 320 18.41 19.62 -5.48
C ASN A 320 19.30 20.39 -6.47
N ALA A 321 19.36 19.96 -7.73
CA ALA A 321 20.09 20.73 -8.75
C ALA A 321 19.48 22.12 -8.96
N LEU A 322 18.15 22.22 -8.98
CA LEU A 322 17.46 23.52 -9.15
C LEU A 322 17.63 24.46 -7.96
N THR A 323 17.89 23.98 -6.73
CA THR A 323 18.19 24.83 -5.57
C THR A 323 19.49 25.62 -5.72
N THR A 324 20.36 25.25 -6.65
CA THR A 324 21.57 26.00 -6.97
C THR A 324 21.30 27.28 -7.77
N LEU A 325 20.07 27.46 -8.27
CA LEU A 325 19.66 28.65 -9.00
C LEU A 325 19.30 29.77 -8.02
N ILE A 326 20.31 30.55 -7.61
CA ILE A 326 20.17 31.63 -6.62
C ILE A 326 20.32 32.96 -7.31
N ASN A 327 19.35 33.86 -7.18
CA ASN A 327 19.49 35.24 -7.59
C ASN A 327 20.31 36.02 -6.55
N THR A 328 21.32 36.76 -7.02
CA THR A 328 22.12 37.63 -6.16
C THR A 328 21.63 39.06 -6.28
N THR A 329 21.20 39.65 -5.17
CA THR A 329 20.80 41.05 -5.11
C THR A 329 21.87 41.83 -4.36
N LEU A 330 22.48 42.81 -5.03
CA LEU A 330 23.40 43.80 -4.44
C LEU A 330 22.61 45.06 -4.11
N SER A 331 22.71 45.54 -2.87
CA SER A 331 22.14 46.81 -2.44
C SER A 331 23.28 47.78 -2.16
N ILE A 332 23.28 48.92 -2.85
CA ILE A 332 24.27 49.99 -2.69
C ILE A 332 23.50 51.31 -2.51
N GLY A 333 23.46 51.82 -1.28
CA GLY A 333 22.56 52.92 -0.93
C GLY A 333 21.11 52.58 -1.24
N ASP A 334 20.40 53.42 -1.94
CA ASP A 334 19.00 53.24 -2.34
C ASP A 334 18.82 52.43 -3.62
N SER A 335 19.91 51.98 -4.23
CA SER A 335 19.89 51.22 -5.48
C SER A 335 20.01 49.72 -5.24
N LYS A 336 19.16 48.94 -5.89
CA LYS A 336 19.19 47.45 -5.86
C LYS A 336 19.47 46.93 -7.26
N LEU A 337 20.52 46.14 -7.40
CA LEU A 337 20.88 45.42 -8.62
C LEU A 337 20.66 43.90 -8.38
N THR A 338 19.76 43.31 -9.13
CA THR A 338 19.55 41.83 -9.08
C THR A 338 20.15 41.19 -10.31
N LYS A 339 21.11 40.29 -10.08
CA LYS A 339 21.70 39.45 -11.12
C LYS A 339 21.06 38.08 -11.10
N ALA A 340 20.39 37.69 -12.20
CA ALA A 340 19.89 36.34 -12.38
C ALA A 340 21.04 35.35 -12.60
N VAL A 341 20.97 34.17 -11.98
CA VAL A 341 21.96 33.10 -12.15
C VAL A 341 21.83 32.48 -13.52
N GLN A 342 22.95 32.15 -14.14
CA GLN A 342 22.95 31.32 -15.34
C GLN A 342 22.73 29.86 -14.94
N ALA A 343 21.69 29.24 -15.48
CA ALA A 343 21.46 27.82 -15.30
C ALA A 343 22.63 27.01 -15.88
N ASN A 344 23.15 26.02 -15.12
CA ASN A 344 24.11 25.04 -15.60
C ASN A 344 23.46 24.06 -16.62
N GLY A 345 24.26 23.16 -17.20
CA GLY A 345 23.78 22.24 -18.25
C GLY A 345 22.60 21.35 -17.80
N LEU A 346 22.61 20.85 -16.56
CA LEU A 346 21.53 20.03 -16.01
C LEU A 346 20.28 20.89 -15.74
N CYS A 347 20.44 22.03 -15.05
CA CYS A 347 19.32 22.93 -14.78
C CYS A 347 18.63 23.42 -16.05
N LYS A 348 19.38 23.69 -17.13
CA LYS A 348 18.81 24.02 -18.43
C LYS A 348 17.94 22.90 -18.99
N LYS A 349 18.42 21.65 -18.91
CA LYS A 349 17.66 20.48 -19.35
C LYS A 349 16.37 20.29 -18.55
N LEU A 350 16.44 20.41 -17.21
CA LEU A 350 15.30 20.29 -16.31
C LEU A 350 14.23 21.36 -16.60
N LEU A 351 14.65 22.62 -16.69
CA LEU A 351 13.75 23.73 -16.98
C LEU A 351 13.16 23.67 -18.39
N GLY A 352 13.98 23.27 -19.38
CA GLY A 352 13.53 23.11 -20.76
C GLY A 352 12.45 22.03 -20.90
N LYS A 353 12.49 20.95 -20.10
CA LYS A 353 11.42 19.95 -20.05
C LYS A 353 10.10 20.47 -19.47
N LEU A 354 10.14 21.56 -18.75
CA LEU A 354 8.99 22.25 -18.15
C LEU A 354 8.58 23.50 -18.94
N ASP A 355 9.18 23.74 -20.11
CA ASP A 355 8.99 24.95 -20.94
C ASP A 355 9.29 26.25 -20.16
N ILE A 356 10.17 26.18 -19.15
CA ILE A 356 10.59 27.33 -18.35
C ILE A 356 11.89 27.90 -18.90
N ASN A 357 11.85 29.15 -19.36
CA ASN A 357 13.01 29.91 -19.80
C ASN A 357 13.42 30.94 -18.73
N ILE A 358 14.65 30.86 -18.24
CA ILE A 358 15.21 31.88 -17.38
C ILE A 358 15.75 33.00 -18.30
N THR A 359 15.05 34.12 -18.35
CA THR A 359 15.49 35.31 -19.07
C THR A 359 16.67 35.99 -18.34
N LYS A 360 17.67 36.46 -19.10
CA LYS A 360 18.85 37.18 -18.59
C LYS A 360 18.54 38.64 -18.21
N GLU A 361 17.34 38.97 -17.77
CA GLU A 361 17.02 40.37 -17.46
C GLU A 361 17.60 40.78 -16.10
N VAL A 362 18.49 41.75 -16.17
CA VAL A 362 18.91 42.55 -15.02
C VAL A 362 17.84 43.61 -14.78
N LYS A 363 16.97 43.42 -13.80
CA LYS A 363 16.01 44.46 -13.40
C LYS A 363 16.65 45.36 -12.34
N SER A 364 16.96 46.59 -12.70
CA SER A 364 17.22 47.65 -11.72
C SER A 364 15.87 48.12 -11.20
N VAL A 365 15.57 47.90 -9.93
CA VAL A 365 14.43 48.53 -9.25
C VAL A 365 14.95 49.71 -8.45
N SER A 366 14.70 50.93 -8.92
CA SER A 366 14.83 52.09 -8.09
C SER A 366 13.62 52.15 -7.16
N THR A 367 13.83 52.08 -5.87
CA THR A 367 12.82 52.47 -4.88
C THR A 367 12.87 53.96 -4.68
N PHE A 368 11.73 54.63 -4.90
CA PHE A 368 11.50 56.00 -4.45
C PHE A 368 11.39 56.06 -2.93
#